data_6d7a720033bc13f4541c65a939ace8d3
#
_entry.id   6d7a720033bc13f4541c65a939ace8d3
#
_cell.length_a   1.000
_cell.length_b   1.000
_cell.length_c   1.000
_cell.angle_alpha   90.00
_cell.angle_beta   90.00
_cell.angle_gamma   90.00
#
_symmetry.space_group_name_H-M   'P 1'
#
loop_
_entity.id
_entity.type
_entity.pdbx_description
1 polymer ?
#
loop_
_entity_poly.entity_id
_entity_poly.type
_entity_poly.pdbx_seq_one_letter_code
_entity_poly.pdbx_strand_id
1 'polypeptide(L)'
;MKFTRRHFIQTAVAVPALAGLGIASSPFATAQTVGRNKPKFQLGVASYTFRNFDRAKTIEMTRRAGFEQICFKDMHLQMTATNEECAAAAEECKQAGLNLYACGVVNMRNEADVDNAFRYAQAAGMNTIVAVPQPAVLPQVEEKVKETGIYIAIHNHGPGDRLYPTPEVIMEKIHSLDKRIGICIDVGHTARIGADVVKSIIDYKDRIHDVHFKDETEAAPQGQTCICGRGVLDLYSYLTALIEIGYDRVVSFEYEADQRDPLPGLMESAGYVRGMLAAISR
;
A
#
# COMPACT_ATOMS: atom_id res chain seq x y z
N MET A 1 -31.45 39.76 -23.97
CA MET A 1 -31.28 38.96 -25.20
C MET A 1 -30.82 37.57 -24.75
N LYS A 2 -31.67 36.54 -24.96
CA LYS A 2 -31.36 35.14 -24.60
C LYS A 2 -30.75 34.47 -25.83
N PHE A 3 -29.49 34.06 -25.72
CA PHE A 3 -28.85 33.24 -26.75
C PHE A 3 -29.20 31.75 -26.54
N THR A 4 -29.90 31.17 -27.51
CA THR A 4 -30.24 29.73 -27.52
C THR A 4 -29.23 28.92 -28.31
N ARG A 5 -28.91 27.70 -27.83
CA ARG A 5 -27.89 26.77 -28.29
C ARG A 5 -28.12 26.10 -29.68
N ARG A 6 -28.76 26.79 -30.68
CA ARG A 6 -29.22 26.13 -31.91
C ARG A 6 -28.66 26.67 -33.22
N HIS A 7 -27.52 27.36 -33.26
CA HIS A 7 -26.97 27.91 -34.51
C HIS A 7 -25.49 27.56 -34.75
N PHE A 8 -25.12 26.32 -34.56
CA PHE A 8 -23.74 25.88 -34.88
C PHE A 8 -23.67 24.60 -35.73
N ILE A 9 -24.55 24.43 -36.70
CA ILE A 9 -24.39 23.42 -37.75
C ILE A 9 -25.01 24.01 -39.05
N GLN A 10 -24.17 24.60 -39.91
CA GLN A 10 -24.30 24.66 -41.36
C GLN A 10 -23.30 25.67 -41.96
N THR A 11 -22.10 25.18 -42.19
CA THR A 11 -21.27 25.69 -43.29
C THR A 11 -20.53 24.47 -43.89
N ALA A 12 -21.18 23.89 -44.89
CA ALA A 12 -20.54 22.94 -45.77
C ALA A 12 -19.65 23.72 -46.74
N VAL A 13 -18.34 23.57 -46.62
CA VAL A 13 -17.41 24.04 -47.66
C VAL A 13 -17.14 22.88 -48.60
N ALA A 14 -17.54 23.09 -49.87
CA ALA A 14 -17.26 22.21 -50.98
C ALA A 14 -15.74 22.26 -51.27
N VAL A 15 -15.08 21.10 -51.28
CA VAL A 15 -13.67 20.93 -51.71
C VAL A 15 -13.71 20.26 -53.10
N PRO A 16 -13.01 20.80 -54.10
CA PRO A 16 -12.97 20.17 -55.44
C PRO A 16 -12.11 18.90 -55.39
N ALA A 17 -12.59 17.88 -56.12
CA ALA A 17 -11.89 16.63 -56.37
C ALA A 17 -10.63 16.84 -57.20
N LEU A 18 -9.45 16.56 -56.64
CA LEU A 18 -8.20 16.33 -57.37
C LEU A 18 -7.93 14.83 -57.38
N ALA A 19 -7.92 14.29 -58.58
CA ALA A 19 -7.62 12.89 -58.84
C ALA A 19 -6.13 12.59 -58.67
N GLY A 20 -5.83 11.47 -58.04
CA GLY A 20 -4.68 10.63 -58.35
C GLY A 20 -3.36 10.96 -57.67
N LEU A 21 -3.17 10.45 -56.48
CA LEU A 21 -1.84 9.98 -56.02
C LEU A 21 -2.10 8.86 -54.97
N GLY A 22 -1.63 7.66 -55.29
CA GLY A 22 -1.79 6.48 -54.42
C GLY A 22 -1.21 6.72 -53.02
N ILE A 23 -2.08 6.85 -52.06
CA ILE A 23 -1.69 6.83 -50.63
C ILE A 23 -1.50 5.37 -50.27
N ALA A 24 -0.25 4.96 -50.13
CA ALA A 24 0.08 3.70 -49.50
C ALA A 24 -0.57 3.73 -48.11
N SER A 25 -1.58 2.88 -47.89
CA SER A 25 -2.18 2.62 -46.60
C SER A 25 -1.09 2.04 -45.69
N SER A 26 -0.46 2.86 -44.89
CA SER A 26 0.30 2.36 -43.73
C SER A 26 -0.65 1.50 -42.90
N PRO A 27 -0.32 0.23 -42.62
CA PRO A 27 -1.11 -0.52 -41.66
C PRO A 27 -1.01 0.23 -40.35
N PHE A 28 -2.14 0.77 -39.88
CA PHE A 28 -2.23 1.14 -38.45
C PHE A 28 -1.82 -0.11 -37.69
N ALA A 29 -0.64 -0.05 -37.08
CA ALA A 29 -0.25 -1.07 -36.15
C ALA A 29 -1.38 -1.13 -35.10
N THR A 30 -2.17 -2.20 -35.16
CA THR A 30 -3.09 -2.54 -34.10
C THR A 30 -2.21 -2.67 -32.86
N ALA A 31 -2.27 -1.66 -31.97
CA ALA A 31 -1.69 -1.79 -30.66
C ALA A 31 -2.29 -3.08 -30.09
N GLN A 32 -1.45 -4.11 -29.98
CA GLN A 32 -1.82 -5.30 -29.26
C GLN A 32 -2.20 -4.80 -27.86
N THR A 33 -3.48 -4.89 -27.52
CA THR A 33 -3.95 -4.78 -26.15
C THR A 33 -3.32 -5.97 -25.43
N VAL A 34 -2.11 -5.76 -24.90
CA VAL A 34 -1.55 -6.62 -23.88
C VAL A 34 -2.64 -6.65 -22.81
N GLY A 35 -3.27 -7.80 -22.61
CA GLY A 35 -4.31 -7.95 -21.60
C GLY A 35 -3.71 -7.50 -20.28
N ARG A 36 -4.09 -6.28 -19.84
CA ARG A 36 -3.54 -5.71 -18.62
C ARG A 36 -3.99 -6.58 -17.46
N ASN A 37 -3.05 -7.12 -16.73
CA ASN A 37 -3.34 -7.94 -15.57
C ASN A 37 -4.16 -7.12 -14.56
N LYS A 38 -5.26 -7.70 -14.08
CA LYS A 38 -6.03 -7.09 -12.98
C LYS A 38 -5.21 -7.16 -11.69
N PRO A 39 -5.36 -6.18 -10.78
CA PRO A 39 -4.72 -6.24 -9.48
C PRO A 39 -5.15 -7.51 -8.76
N LYS A 40 -4.20 -8.24 -8.20
CA LYS A 40 -4.44 -9.40 -7.34
C LYS A 40 -4.42 -9.01 -5.87
N PHE A 41 -3.82 -7.87 -5.55
CA PHE A 41 -3.76 -7.34 -4.20
C PHE A 41 -5.09 -6.74 -3.75
N GLN A 42 -5.26 -6.65 -2.44
CA GLN A 42 -6.39 -5.99 -1.81
C GLN A 42 -5.96 -4.64 -1.21
N LEU A 43 -6.89 -3.68 -1.19
CA LEU A 43 -6.66 -2.41 -0.50
C LEU A 43 -7.03 -2.57 0.98
N GLY A 44 -6.17 -2.06 1.85
CA GLY A 44 -6.34 -2.10 3.30
C GLY A 44 -6.01 -0.77 3.97
N VAL A 45 -6.02 -0.79 5.30
CA VAL A 45 -5.65 0.37 6.14
C VAL A 45 -4.66 -0.07 7.21
N ALA A 46 -3.55 0.66 7.32
CA ALA A 46 -2.72 0.67 8.51
C ALA A 46 -3.39 1.57 9.55
N SER A 47 -3.76 1.01 10.69
CA SER A 47 -4.63 1.68 11.65
C SER A 47 -3.99 2.91 12.32
N TYR A 48 -2.70 3.14 12.10
CA TYR A 48 -2.04 4.40 12.49
C TYR A 48 -2.73 5.63 11.87
N THR A 49 -3.39 5.48 10.73
CA THR A 49 -4.31 6.47 10.14
C THR A 49 -5.32 7.00 11.17
N PHE A 50 -5.78 6.13 12.07
CA PHE A 50 -6.80 6.43 13.10
C PHE A 50 -6.23 6.50 14.51
N ARG A 51 -4.95 6.85 14.68
CA ARG A 51 -4.20 6.81 15.94
C ARG A 51 -4.80 7.56 17.13
N ASN A 52 -5.74 8.48 16.87
CA ASN A 52 -6.42 9.27 17.90
C ASN A 52 -7.82 8.73 18.26
N PHE A 53 -8.21 7.58 17.72
CA PHE A 53 -9.50 6.95 17.95
C PHE A 53 -9.31 5.60 18.65
N ASP A 54 -10.37 5.14 19.33
CA ASP A 54 -10.37 3.80 19.92
C ASP A 54 -10.55 2.71 18.83
N ARG A 55 -10.38 1.44 19.23
CA ARG A 55 -10.47 0.30 18.32
C ARG A 55 -11.84 0.20 17.65
N ALA A 56 -12.92 0.37 18.39
CA ALA A 56 -14.28 0.24 17.86
C ALA A 56 -14.55 1.30 16.77
N LYS A 57 -14.15 2.54 17.04
CA LYS A 57 -14.26 3.63 16.07
C LYS A 57 -13.34 3.45 14.86
N THR A 58 -12.15 2.91 15.06
CA THR A 58 -11.20 2.57 13.98
C THR A 58 -11.79 1.51 13.04
N ILE A 59 -12.41 0.46 13.58
CA ILE A 59 -13.11 -0.58 12.83
C ILE A 59 -14.27 0.03 12.01
N GLU A 60 -15.12 0.86 12.65
CA GLU A 60 -16.22 1.55 11.97
C GLU A 60 -15.73 2.42 10.81
N MET A 61 -14.72 3.27 11.05
CA MET A 61 -14.19 4.18 10.04
C MET A 61 -13.53 3.45 8.88
N THR A 62 -12.82 2.35 9.14
CA THR A 62 -12.25 1.49 8.12
C THR A 62 -13.33 0.91 7.19
N ARG A 63 -14.43 0.40 7.78
CA ARG A 63 -15.58 -0.09 7.00
C ARG A 63 -16.27 1.01 6.20
N ARG A 64 -16.47 2.18 6.80
CA ARG A 64 -17.07 3.34 6.12
C ARG A 64 -16.23 3.81 4.92
N ALA A 65 -14.90 3.72 5.01
CA ALA A 65 -14.00 4.00 3.89
C ALA A 65 -14.01 2.88 2.81
N GLY A 66 -14.78 1.79 3.03
CA GLY A 66 -14.95 0.70 2.07
C GLY A 66 -13.75 -0.23 1.97
N PHE A 67 -13.01 -0.41 3.06
CA PHE A 67 -11.94 -1.40 3.15
C PHE A 67 -12.40 -2.68 3.82
N GLU A 68 -11.69 -3.78 3.54
CA GLU A 68 -11.92 -5.11 4.12
C GLU A 68 -10.66 -5.66 4.80
N GLN A 69 -9.51 -5.01 4.67
CA GLN A 69 -8.24 -5.39 5.26
C GLN A 69 -7.79 -4.33 6.25
N ILE A 70 -7.31 -4.75 7.43
CA ILE A 70 -6.76 -3.84 8.44
C ILE A 70 -5.53 -4.44 9.10
N CYS A 71 -4.50 -3.59 9.27
CA CYS A 71 -3.32 -3.85 10.08
C CYS A 71 -3.41 -3.03 11.36
N PHE A 72 -3.45 -3.68 12.54
CA PHE A 72 -3.54 -2.97 13.81
C PHE A 72 -2.19 -2.48 14.32
N LYS A 73 -2.15 -1.20 14.71
CA LYS A 73 -1.10 -0.61 15.53
C LYS A 73 -1.40 -0.86 17.02
N ASP A 74 -0.37 -0.81 17.85
CA ASP A 74 -0.42 -1.07 19.29
C ASP A 74 -1.45 -0.23 20.06
N MET A 75 -1.79 0.97 19.61
CA MET A 75 -2.85 1.80 20.23
C MET A 75 -4.25 1.19 20.09
N HIS A 76 -4.49 0.30 19.12
CA HIS A 76 -5.78 -0.34 18.90
C HIS A 76 -5.85 -1.77 19.48
N LEU A 77 -4.69 -2.41 19.63
CA LEU A 77 -4.52 -3.67 20.36
C LEU A 77 -3.08 -3.73 20.89
N GLN A 78 -2.92 -3.52 22.20
CA GLN A 78 -1.61 -3.42 22.82
C GLN A 78 -0.81 -4.71 22.69
N MET A 79 0.51 -4.60 22.51
CA MET A 79 1.41 -5.78 22.43
C MET A 79 1.41 -6.62 23.71
N THR A 80 0.94 -6.06 24.82
CA THR A 80 0.75 -6.75 26.11
C THR A 80 -0.57 -7.51 26.22
N ALA A 81 -1.44 -7.42 25.20
CA ALA A 81 -2.74 -8.10 25.21
C ALA A 81 -2.59 -9.63 25.36
N THR A 82 -3.51 -10.25 26.11
CA THR A 82 -3.56 -11.69 26.28
C THR A 82 -3.96 -12.38 24.96
N ASN A 83 -3.84 -13.69 24.92
CA ASN A 83 -4.28 -14.45 23.74
C ASN A 83 -5.79 -14.31 23.51
N GLU A 84 -6.56 -14.27 24.56
CA GLU A 84 -8.03 -14.11 24.55
C GLU A 84 -8.40 -12.72 24.04
N GLU A 85 -7.71 -11.68 24.46
CA GLU A 85 -7.92 -10.31 23.97
C GLU A 85 -7.53 -10.16 22.50
N CYS A 86 -6.46 -10.82 22.06
CA CYS A 86 -6.05 -10.85 20.64
C CYS A 86 -7.12 -11.56 19.78
N ALA A 87 -7.60 -12.72 20.23
CA ALA A 87 -8.67 -13.46 19.54
C ALA A 87 -9.98 -12.67 19.52
N ALA A 88 -10.35 -12.00 20.61
CA ALA A 88 -11.55 -11.17 20.68
C ALA A 88 -11.47 -9.98 19.71
N ALA A 89 -10.32 -9.30 19.61
CA ALA A 89 -10.13 -8.21 18.68
C ALA A 89 -10.24 -8.66 17.20
N ALA A 90 -9.71 -9.83 16.88
CA ALA A 90 -9.87 -10.42 15.55
C ALA A 90 -11.34 -10.76 15.24
N GLU A 91 -12.09 -11.29 16.22
CA GLU A 91 -13.51 -11.59 16.06
C GLU A 91 -14.35 -10.30 15.91
N GLU A 92 -14.03 -9.21 16.66
CA GLU A 92 -14.65 -7.89 16.46
C GLU A 92 -14.46 -7.39 15.01
N CYS A 93 -13.24 -7.49 14.48
CA CYS A 93 -12.97 -7.15 13.08
C CYS A 93 -13.80 -7.98 12.11
N LYS A 94 -13.83 -9.31 12.32
CA LYS A 94 -14.57 -10.25 11.48
C LYS A 94 -16.08 -9.98 11.49
N GLN A 95 -16.67 -9.71 12.65
CA GLN A 95 -18.08 -9.35 12.78
C GLN A 95 -18.41 -8.05 12.05
N ALA A 96 -17.47 -7.11 11.98
CA ALA A 96 -17.59 -5.91 11.18
C ALA A 96 -17.31 -6.13 9.67
N GLY A 97 -16.97 -7.35 9.25
CA GLY A 97 -16.60 -7.67 7.86
C GLY A 97 -15.18 -7.22 7.49
N LEU A 98 -14.27 -7.12 8.48
CA LEU A 98 -12.84 -6.85 8.27
C LEU A 98 -12.03 -8.12 8.50
N ASN A 99 -10.95 -8.26 7.73
CA ASN A 99 -9.87 -9.19 8.02
C ASN A 99 -8.74 -8.44 8.74
N LEU A 100 -8.46 -8.82 9.99
CA LEU A 100 -7.29 -8.36 10.73
C LEU A 100 -6.09 -9.18 10.27
N TYR A 101 -5.45 -8.77 9.15
CA TYR A 101 -4.43 -9.57 8.49
C TYR A 101 -3.04 -9.43 9.12
N ALA A 102 -2.77 -8.29 9.78
CA ALA A 102 -1.45 -7.97 10.30
C ALA A 102 -1.48 -7.10 11.56
N CYS A 103 -0.36 -7.04 12.25
CA CYS A 103 -0.05 -6.00 13.23
C CYS A 103 1.23 -5.26 12.83
N GLY A 104 1.34 -4.00 13.25
CA GLY A 104 2.57 -3.21 13.00
C GLY A 104 2.37 -1.70 13.08
N VAL A 105 3.45 -0.96 13.13
CA VAL A 105 4.86 -1.40 13.06
C VAL A 105 5.33 -1.84 14.45
N VAL A 106 5.81 -3.09 14.58
CA VAL A 106 6.27 -3.67 15.85
C VAL A 106 7.78 -3.56 15.94
N ASN A 107 8.28 -2.92 17.01
CA ASN A 107 9.71 -2.92 17.32
C ASN A 107 10.11 -4.24 17.99
N MET A 108 11.09 -4.95 17.44
CA MET A 108 11.67 -6.16 18.02
C MET A 108 13.12 -5.87 18.43
N ARG A 109 13.33 -5.52 19.69
CA ARG A 109 14.63 -5.07 20.22
C ARG A 109 15.47 -6.20 20.80
N ASN A 110 14.79 -7.26 21.25
CA ASN A 110 15.34 -8.42 21.90
C ASN A 110 14.48 -9.67 21.63
N GLU A 111 14.93 -10.81 22.11
CA GLU A 111 14.29 -12.11 21.94
C GLU A 111 12.85 -12.14 22.51
N ALA A 112 12.62 -11.51 23.65
CA ALA A 112 11.28 -11.48 24.25
C ALA A 112 10.28 -10.67 23.39
N ASP A 113 10.72 -9.58 22.75
CA ASP A 113 9.88 -8.83 21.81
C ASP A 113 9.51 -9.70 20.60
N VAL A 114 10.44 -10.53 20.09
CA VAL A 114 10.18 -11.47 18.98
C VAL A 114 9.14 -12.51 19.40
N ASP A 115 9.40 -13.23 20.52
CA ASP A 115 8.47 -14.26 21.01
C ASP A 115 7.06 -13.70 21.22
N ASN A 116 6.97 -12.50 21.83
CA ASN A 116 5.70 -11.87 22.08
C ASN A 116 4.98 -11.46 20.77
N ALA A 117 5.69 -10.93 19.79
CA ALA A 117 5.09 -10.52 18.52
C ALA A 117 4.49 -11.72 17.77
N PHE A 118 5.19 -12.85 17.74
CA PHE A 118 4.68 -14.06 17.10
C PHE A 118 3.51 -14.68 17.88
N ARG A 119 3.59 -14.76 19.22
CA ARG A 119 2.47 -15.16 20.06
C ARG A 119 1.20 -14.32 19.78
N TYR A 120 1.38 -13.01 19.78
CA TYR A 120 0.31 -12.06 19.53
C TYR A 120 -0.32 -12.25 18.15
N ALA A 121 0.49 -12.36 17.09
CA ALA A 121 -0.01 -12.57 15.74
C ALA A 121 -0.74 -13.92 15.60
N GLN A 122 -0.21 -15.00 16.18
CA GLN A 122 -0.87 -16.30 16.19
C GLN A 122 -2.21 -16.26 16.93
N ALA A 123 -2.27 -15.63 18.11
CA ALA A 123 -3.50 -15.53 18.90
C ALA A 123 -4.61 -14.75 18.19
N ALA A 124 -4.26 -13.76 17.36
CA ALA A 124 -5.20 -13.01 16.54
C ALA A 124 -5.45 -13.63 15.15
N GLY A 125 -4.80 -14.73 14.80
CA GLY A 125 -4.93 -15.36 13.48
C GLY A 125 -4.33 -14.52 12.33
N MET A 126 -3.40 -13.63 12.63
CA MET A 126 -2.70 -12.81 11.62
C MET A 126 -1.67 -13.63 10.87
N ASN A 127 -1.48 -13.32 9.60
CA ASN A 127 -0.48 -13.98 8.75
C ASN A 127 0.78 -13.15 8.51
N THR A 128 0.80 -11.88 8.92
CA THR A 128 1.90 -10.94 8.68
C THR A 128 2.15 -10.09 9.92
N ILE A 129 3.42 -9.84 10.21
CA ILE A 129 3.87 -8.86 11.20
C ILE A 129 4.68 -7.80 10.47
N VAL A 130 4.19 -6.56 10.44
CA VAL A 130 4.97 -5.41 9.97
C VAL A 130 5.89 -5.00 11.12
N ALA A 131 7.21 -5.06 10.93
CA ALA A 131 8.15 -5.01 12.03
C ALA A 131 9.42 -4.20 11.75
N VAL A 132 10.12 -3.84 12.83
CA VAL A 132 11.47 -3.27 12.83
C VAL A 132 12.35 -4.09 13.78
N PRO A 133 12.82 -5.28 13.35
CA PRO A 133 13.69 -6.11 14.16
C PRO A 133 15.11 -5.53 14.23
N GLN A 134 15.74 -5.55 15.40
CA GLN A 134 17.17 -5.30 15.49
C GLN A 134 17.94 -6.42 14.77
N PRO A 135 19.08 -6.14 14.09
CA PRO A 135 19.83 -7.16 13.38
C PRO A 135 20.24 -8.35 14.25
N ALA A 136 20.47 -8.12 15.53
CA ALA A 136 20.87 -9.18 16.47
C ALA A 136 19.79 -10.24 16.69
N VAL A 137 18.50 -9.93 16.50
CA VAL A 137 17.40 -10.89 16.69
C VAL A 137 16.91 -11.51 15.39
N LEU A 138 17.46 -11.15 14.24
CA LEU A 138 17.06 -11.73 12.94
C LEU A 138 17.17 -13.27 12.89
N PRO A 139 18.18 -13.92 13.50
CA PRO A 139 18.22 -15.38 13.55
C PRO A 139 17.00 -16.00 14.25
N GLN A 140 16.57 -15.44 15.40
CA GLN A 140 15.37 -15.91 16.09
C GLN A 140 14.10 -15.61 15.30
N VAL A 141 14.02 -14.44 14.65
CA VAL A 141 12.91 -14.12 13.74
C VAL A 141 12.80 -15.17 12.64
N GLU A 142 13.93 -15.64 12.08
CA GLU A 142 13.93 -16.67 11.05
C GLU A 142 13.45 -18.02 11.60
N GLU A 143 13.84 -18.41 12.80
CA GLU A 143 13.35 -19.61 13.47
C GLU A 143 11.81 -19.55 13.64
N LYS A 144 11.31 -18.45 14.17
CA LYS A 144 9.86 -18.24 14.36
C LYS A 144 9.07 -18.24 13.05
N VAL A 145 9.60 -17.64 12.00
CA VAL A 145 9.01 -17.67 10.66
C VAL A 145 8.91 -19.10 10.14
N LYS A 146 9.96 -19.92 10.34
CA LYS A 146 9.95 -21.34 9.94
C LYS A 146 8.97 -22.17 10.77
N GLU A 147 8.85 -21.88 12.07
CA GLU A 147 7.95 -22.56 12.99
C GLU A 147 6.47 -22.25 12.71
N THR A 148 6.14 -20.99 12.50
CA THR A 148 4.74 -20.50 12.48
C THR A 148 4.17 -20.30 11.09
N GLY A 149 5.03 -20.09 10.09
CA GLY A 149 4.63 -19.71 8.76
C GLY A 149 4.19 -18.22 8.62
N ILE A 150 4.25 -17.43 9.71
CA ILE A 150 3.91 -16.01 9.69
C ILE A 150 4.99 -15.23 8.95
N TYR A 151 4.58 -14.30 8.11
CA TYR A 151 5.48 -13.44 7.36
C TYR A 151 5.95 -12.26 8.20
N ILE A 152 7.20 -11.88 8.03
CA ILE A 152 7.75 -10.62 8.54
C ILE A 152 7.90 -9.66 7.38
N ALA A 153 7.28 -8.49 7.49
CA ALA A 153 7.39 -7.39 6.56
C ALA A 153 8.16 -6.25 7.25
N ILE A 154 9.47 -6.14 7.00
CA ILE A 154 10.30 -5.10 7.61
C ILE A 154 9.98 -3.76 6.96
N HIS A 155 9.61 -2.80 7.79
CA HIS A 155 9.16 -1.48 7.36
C HIS A 155 10.33 -0.51 7.24
N ASN A 156 10.44 0.21 6.11
CA ASN A 156 11.39 1.30 5.96
C ASN A 156 10.77 2.64 6.37
N HIS A 157 11.52 3.45 7.14
CA HIS A 157 11.05 4.74 7.67
C HIS A 157 11.62 5.98 6.97
N GLY A 158 12.49 5.79 5.95
CA GLY A 158 13.02 6.88 5.14
C GLY A 158 13.97 7.82 5.89
N PRO A 159 13.86 9.14 5.67
CA PRO A 159 14.82 10.11 6.20
C PRO A 159 14.91 10.08 7.73
N GLY A 160 16.13 9.96 8.24
CA GLY A 160 16.42 9.97 9.69
C GLY A 160 16.45 8.59 10.35
N ASP A 161 15.89 7.55 9.74
CA ASP A 161 16.04 6.19 10.24
C ASP A 161 17.45 5.66 9.93
N ARG A 162 18.14 5.18 10.99
CA ARG A 162 19.48 4.61 10.87
C ARG A 162 19.49 3.10 10.66
N LEU A 163 18.36 2.44 10.90
CA LEU A 163 18.29 0.99 10.88
C LEU A 163 17.78 0.48 9.53
N TYR A 164 16.66 1.01 9.08
CA TYR A 164 15.98 0.63 7.84
C TYR A 164 15.49 1.85 7.06
N PRO A 165 16.40 2.70 6.56
CA PRO A 165 16.01 3.91 5.83
C PRO A 165 15.38 3.61 4.47
N THR A 166 15.81 2.53 3.79
CA THR A 166 15.37 2.18 2.44
C THR A 166 15.08 0.68 2.30
N PRO A 167 14.30 0.26 1.29
CA PRO A 167 14.13 -1.15 0.94
C PRO A 167 15.45 -1.88 0.65
N GLU A 168 16.41 -1.21 0.01
CA GLU A 168 17.73 -1.76 -0.28
C GLU A 168 18.50 -2.14 1.00
N VAL A 169 18.54 -1.24 1.99
CA VAL A 169 19.19 -1.52 3.29
C VAL A 169 18.51 -2.66 4.05
N ILE A 170 17.20 -2.81 3.89
CA ILE A 170 16.51 -4.01 4.42
C ILE A 170 17.05 -5.26 3.73
N MET A 171 17.05 -5.26 2.39
CA MET A 171 17.46 -6.43 1.61
C MET A 171 18.91 -6.83 1.85
N GLU A 172 19.84 -5.87 2.05
CA GLU A 172 21.22 -6.15 2.45
C GLU A 172 21.31 -7.03 3.71
N LYS A 173 20.40 -6.82 4.67
CA LYS A 173 20.37 -7.54 5.94
C LYS A 173 19.66 -8.89 5.90
N ILE A 174 18.71 -9.07 4.97
CA ILE A 174 17.84 -10.25 4.97
C ILE A 174 17.98 -11.15 3.74
N HIS A 175 18.85 -10.80 2.77
CA HIS A 175 18.94 -11.54 1.49
C HIS A 175 19.20 -13.03 1.65
N SER A 176 19.94 -13.43 2.68
CA SER A 176 20.29 -14.83 2.99
C SER A 176 19.27 -15.55 3.87
N LEU A 177 18.30 -14.83 4.44
CA LEU A 177 17.29 -15.39 5.35
C LEU A 177 16.10 -15.98 4.58
N ASP A 178 15.26 -16.72 5.30
CA ASP A 178 14.01 -17.30 4.77
C ASP A 178 13.19 -16.24 4.00
N LYS A 179 12.64 -16.64 2.86
CA LYS A 179 11.93 -15.70 1.96
C LYS A 179 10.66 -15.10 2.56
N ARG A 180 10.13 -15.65 3.64
CA ARG A 180 9.00 -15.09 4.39
C ARG A 180 9.40 -13.90 5.26
N ILE A 181 10.70 -13.61 5.39
CA ILE A 181 11.22 -12.35 5.92
C ILE A 181 11.47 -11.44 4.72
N GLY A 182 10.71 -10.37 4.60
CA GLY A 182 10.75 -9.45 3.48
C GLY A 182 10.48 -8.01 3.89
N ILE A 183 9.91 -7.24 2.99
CA ILE A 183 9.76 -5.80 3.08
C ILE A 183 8.29 -5.43 3.20
N CYS A 184 7.97 -4.53 4.12
CA CYS A 184 6.85 -3.61 4.00
C CYS A 184 7.39 -2.34 3.35
N ILE A 185 7.18 -2.18 2.05
CA ILE A 185 7.63 -0.98 1.36
C ILE A 185 6.70 0.18 1.66
N ASP A 186 7.20 1.20 2.38
CA ASP A 186 6.50 2.46 2.51
C ASP A 186 6.88 3.37 1.33
N VAL A 187 5.92 3.62 0.45
CA VAL A 187 6.18 4.36 -0.79
C VAL A 187 6.52 5.83 -0.53
N GLY A 188 5.90 6.44 0.49
CA GLY A 188 6.17 7.82 0.88
C GLY A 188 7.57 7.97 1.48
N HIS A 189 7.91 7.14 2.45
CA HIS A 189 9.25 7.15 3.06
C HIS A 189 10.36 6.83 2.05
N THR A 190 10.10 5.88 1.12
CA THR A 190 11.04 5.54 0.06
C THR A 190 11.29 6.74 -0.88
N ALA A 191 10.21 7.42 -1.30
CA ALA A 191 10.33 8.61 -2.17
C ALA A 191 11.01 9.78 -1.45
N ARG A 192 10.67 10.02 -0.17
CA ARG A 192 11.21 11.14 0.62
C ARG A 192 12.72 11.04 0.87
N ILE A 193 13.30 9.84 0.85
CA ILE A 193 14.75 9.65 0.94
C ILE A 193 15.43 9.66 -0.43
N GLY A 194 14.67 9.86 -1.52
CA GLY A 194 15.17 9.92 -2.89
C GLY A 194 15.44 8.54 -3.52
N ALA A 195 14.95 7.46 -2.92
CA ALA A 195 15.02 6.13 -3.51
C ALA A 195 13.93 5.94 -4.56
N ASP A 196 14.23 5.18 -5.61
CA ASP A 196 13.28 4.87 -6.68
C ASP A 196 12.30 3.77 -6.21
N VAL A 197 11.04 4.16 -6.03
CA VAL A 197 9.98 3.26 -5.56
C VAL A 197 9.67 2.17 -6.58
N VAL A 198 9.57 2.51 -7.87
CA VAL A 198 9.28 1.54 -8.94
C VAL A 198 10.40 0.51 -9.06
N LYS A 199 11.64 0.99 -9.06
CA LYS A 199 12.81 0.11 -9.06
C LYS A 199 12.82 -0.82 -7.84
N SER A 200 12.54 -0.30 -6.66
CA SER A 200 12.48 -1.11 -5.43
C SER A 200 11.38 -2.17 -5.50
N ILE A 201 10.20 -1.84 -6.07
CA ILE A 201 9.11 -2.80 -6.27
C ILE A 201 9.54 -3.92 -7.21
N ILE A 202 10.18 -3.60 -8.33
CA ILE A 202 10.60 -4.58 -9.34
C ILE A 202 11.75 -5.45 -8.83
N ASP A 203 12.79 -4.83 -8.25
CA ASP A 203 14.00 -5.54 -7.81
C ASP A 203 13.71 -6.50 -6.65
N TYR A 204 12.79 -6.14 -5.75
CA TYR A 204 12.50 -6.92 -4.55
C TYR A 204 11.15 -7.63 -4.57
N LYS A 205 10.56 -7.83 -5.76
CA LYS A 205 9.22 -8.40 -5.99
C LYS A 205 8.93 -9.67 -5.17
N ASP A 206 9.91 -10.56 -5.02
CA ASP A 206 9.75 -11.84 -4.31
C ASP A 206 9.83 -11.68 -2.77
N ARG A 207 10.04 -10.47 -2.29
CA ARG A 207 10.26 -10.13 -0.88
C ARG A 207 9.32 -9.02 -0.37
N ILE A 208 8.41 -8.51 -1.21
CA ILE A 208 7.41 -7.54 -0.74
C ILE A 208 6.28 -8.31 -0.07
N HIS A 209 6.09 -8.11 1.22
CA HIS A 209 5.07 -8.78 2.03
C HIS A 209 3.96 -7.87 2.51
N ASP A 210 4.19 -6.56 2.50
CA ASP A 210 3.19 -5.52 2.73
C ASP A 210 3.60 -4.23 1.99
N VAL A 211 2.66 -3.33 1.82
CA VAL A 211 2.89 -2.00 1.24
C VAL A 211 2.16 -0.96 2.08
N HIS A 212 2.88 0.02 2.62
CA HIS A 212 2.25 1.22 3.16
C HIS A 212 2.14 2.27 2.05
N PHE A 213 0.91 2.62 1.71
CA PHE A 213 0.59 3.46 0.56
C PHE A 213 0.10 4.83 1.01
N LYS A 214 0.74 5.86 0.52
CA LYS A 214 0.43 7.27 0.80
C LYS A 214 0.89 8.16 -0.34
N ASP A 215 0.44 9.41 -0.36
CA ASP A 215 0.98 10.47 -1.20
C ASP A 215 1.63 11.53 -0.32
N GLU A 216 2.61 12.23 -0.84
CA GLU A 216 3.43 13.20 -0.11
C GLU A 216 3.40 14.57 -0.81
N THR A 217 3.45 15.64 -0.02
CA THR A 217 3.51 17.01 -0.55
C THR A 217 4.82 17.28 -1.30
N GLU A 218 5.90 16.57 -0.94
CA GLU A 218 7.22 16.65 -1.57
C GLU A 218 7.92 15.29 -1.50
N ALA A 219 8.64 14.92 -2.56
CA ALA A 219 9.55 13.77 -2.56
C ALA A 219 10.91 14.16 -1.95
N ALA A 220 10.88 14.67 -0.71
CA ALA A 220 12.03 15.20 0.02
C ALA A 220 11.85 14.98 1.53
N PRO A 221 12.92 15.07 2.35
CA PRO A 221 12.86 14.77 3.78
C PRO A 221 11.77 15.52 4.57
N GLN A 222 11.41 16.73 4.15
CA GLN A 222 10.37 17.56 4.77
C GLN A 222 8.95 17.26 4.25
N GLY A 223 8.78 16.42 3.23
CA GLY A 223 7.49 16.00 2.70
C GLY A 223 6.56 15.49 3.80
N GLN A 224 5.28 15.77 3.65
CA GLN A 224 4.22 15.37 4.59
C GLN A 224 3.14 14.62 3.83
N THR A 225 2.56 13.63 4.47
CA THR A 225 1.44 12.88 3.88
C THR A 225 0.27 13.79 3.54
N CYS A 226 -0.27 13.61 2.36
CA CYS A 226 -1.47 14.30 1.89
C CYS A 226 -2.46 13.31 1.24
N ILE A 227 -3.60 13.83 0.80
CA ILE A 227 -4.60 13.04 0.08
C ILE A 227 -4.00 12.53 -1.24
N CYS A 228 -4.13 11.24 -1.52
CA CYS A 228 -3.65 10.63 -2.76
C CYS A 228 -4.21 11.35 -4.00
N GLY A 229 -3.31 11.73 -4.90
CA GLY A 229 -3.59 12.53 -6.09
C GLY A 229 -3.52 14.04 -5.88
N ARG A 230 -3.24 14.50 -4.64
CA ARG A 230 -2.97 15.91 -4.34
C ARG A 230 -1.49 16.18 -4.04
N GLY A 231 -0.69 15.14 -3.94
CA GLY A 231 0.75 15.19 -3.74
C GLY A 231 1.54 15.11 -5.04
N VAL A 232 2.81 14.75 -4.89
CA VAL A 232 3.78 14.73 -6.00
C VAL A 232 4.23 13.32 -6.41
N LEU A 233 3.78 12.26 -5.71
CA LEU A 233 4.25 10.92 -5.97
C LEU A 233 3.59 10.32 -7.22
N ASP A 234 4.35 9.55 -7.99
CA ASP A 234 3.84 8.84 -9.16
C ASP A 234 3.10 7.55 -8.77
N LEU A 235 1.94 7.73 -8.12
CA LEU A 235 1.10 6.63 -7.64
C LEU A 235 0.65 5.69 -8.77
N TYR A 236 0.53 6.22 -10.00
CA TYR A 236 0.17 5.41 -11.16
C TYR A 236 1.25 4.37 -11.47
N SER A 237 2.50 4.79 -11.54
CA SER A 237 3.63 3.89 -11.80
C SER A 237 3.83 2.89 -10.66
N TYR A 238 3.60 3.28 -9.40
CA TYR A 238 3.70 2.37 -8.25
C TYR A 238 2.66 1.25 -8.33
N LEU A 239 1.39 1.60 -8.59
CA LEU A 239 0.31 0.62 -8.73
C LEU A 239 0.51 -0.28 -9.96
N THR A 240 0.98 0.30 -11.07
CA THR A 240 1.30 -0.46 -12.27
C THR A 240 2.41 -1.47 -12.02
N ALA A 241 3.49 -1.08 -11.35
CA ALA A 241 4.58 -1.98 -10.99
C ALA A 241 4.11 -3.13 -10.09
N LEU A 242 3.27 -2.84 -9.08
CA LEU A 242 2.68 -3.88 -8.21
C LEU A 242 1.82 -4.88 -8.99
N ILE A 243 1.05 -4.39 -9.97
CA ILE A 243 0.25 -5.26 -10.86
C ILE A 243 1.15 -6.12 -11.75
N GLU A 244 2.19 -5.53 -12.35
CA GLU A 244 3.11 -6.20 -13.27
C GLU A 244 3.91 -7.31 -12.60
N ILE A 245 4.37 -7.10 -11.36
CA ILE A 245 5.04 -8.15 -10.58
C ILE A 245 4.08 -9.22 -10.06
N GLY A 246 2.76 -9.02 -10.21
CA GLY A 246 1.74 -9.95 -9.73
C GLY A 246 1.56 -9.94 -8.21
N TYR A 247 1.85 -8.82 -7.54
CA TYR A 247 1.66 -8.68 -6.10
C TYR A 247 0.22 -9.05 -5.70
N ASP A 248 0.05 -9.89 -4.68
CA ASP A 248 -1.23 -10.51 -4.33
C ASP A 248 -1.63 -10.36 -2.84
N ARG A 249 -0.89 -9.49 -2.09
CA ARG A 249 -1.15 -9.27 -0.66
C ARG A 249 -1.94 -7.98 -0.44
N VAL A 250 -1.58 -7.19 0.58
CA VAL A 250 -2.31 -5.99 0.95
C VAL A 250 -1.50 -4.74 0.60
N VAL A 251 -2.20 -3.74 0.03
CA VAL A 251 -1.73 -2.37 -0.12
C VAL A 251 -2.48 -1.54 0.90
N SER A 252 -1.84 -1.23 2.02
CA SER A 252 -2.43 -0.55 3.16
C SER A 252 -2.24 0.95 3.09
N PHE A 253 -3.34 1.69 3.07
CA PHE A 253 -3.26 3.13 3.26
C PHE A 253 -2.76 3.47 4.66
N GLU A 254 -1.71 4.29 4.74
CA GLU A 254 -1.26 4.93 5.98
C GLU A 254 -1.40 6.45 5.80
N TYR A 255 -2.63 6.93 5.93
CA TYR A 255 -2.96 8.35 5.81
C TYR A 255 -2.68 9.07 7.12
N GLU A 256 -1.69 9.95 7.15
CA GLU A 256 -1.20 10.55 8.38
C GLU A 256 -1.63 12.02 8.57
N ALA A 257 -2.27 12.62 7.56
CA ALA A 257 -2.83 13.96 7.66
C ALA A 257 -4.15 13.96 8.45
N ASP A 258 -4.60 15.16 8.83
CA ASP A 258 -5.89 15.40 9.47
C ASP A 258 -6.22 14.47 10.65
N GLN A 259 -5.30 14.37 11.59
CA GLN A 259 -5.39 13.43 12.72
C GLN A 259 -6.68 13.54 13.56
N ARG A 260 -7.42 14.67 13.44
CA ARG A 260 -8.69 14.88 14.16
C ARG A 260 -9.89 14.35 13.40
N ASP A 261 -9.81 14.30 12.07
CA ASP A 261 -10.85 13.78 11.18
C ASP A 261 -10.23 13.19 9.90
N PRO A 262 -9.50 12.07 9.98
CA PRO A 262 -8.81 11.48 8.83
C PRO A 262 -9.74 10.82 7.82
N LEU A 263 -11.00 10.53 8.19
CA LEU A 263 -11.89 9.75 7.36
C LEU A 263 -12.20 10.38 6.00
N PRO A 264 -12.50 11.69 5.88
CA PRO A 264 -12.76 12.30 4.56
C PRO A 264 -11.56 12.19 3.62
N GLY A 265 -10.35 12.50 4.10
CA GLY A 265 -9.13 12.43 3.31
C GLY A 265 -8.76 11.00 2.92
N LEU A 266 -8.95 10.03 3.81
CA LEU A 266 -8.78 8.62 3.50
C LEU A 266 -9.77 8.13 2.44
N MET A 267 -11.06 8.53 2.55
CA MET A 267 -12.09 8.14 1.57
C MET A 267 -11.81 8.75 0.19
N GLU A 268 -11.36 9.99 0.12
CA GLU A 268 -10.94 10.63 -1.13
C GLU A 268 -9.73 9.91 -1.74
N SER A 269 -8.70 9.62 -0.93
CA SER A 269 -7.53 8.85 -1.34
C SER A 269 -7.91 7.47 -1.90
N ALA A 270 -8.79 6.76 -1.19
CA ALA A 270 -9.28 5.46 -1.63
C ALA A 270 -10.07 5.54 -2.93
N GLY A 271 -10.92 6.57 -3.10
CA GLY A 271 -11.66 6.82 -4.33
C GLY A 271 -10.76 7.08 -5.52
N TYR A 272 -9.74 7.93 -5.34
CA TYR A 272 -8.73 8.24 -6.34
C TYR A 272 -7.97 6.98 -6.80
N VAL A 273 -7.46 6.20 -5.85
CA VAL A 273 -6.70 4.96 -6.14
C VAL A 273 -7.60 3.90 -6.81
N ARG A 274 -8.85 3.72 -6.36
CA ARG A 274 -9.80 2.81 -7.02
C ARG A 274 -10.09 3.23 -8.46
N GLY A 275 -10.24 4.53 -8.72
CA GLY A 275 -10.41 5.07 -10.07
C GLY A 275 -9.20 4.80 -10.96
N MET A 276 -8.00 4.97 -10.41
CA MET A 276 -6.74 4.70 -11.09
C MET A 276 -6.60 3.20 -11.43
N LEU A 277 -6.85 2.31 -10.46
CA LEU A 277 -6.84 0.86 -10.68
C LEU A 277 -7.85 0.42 -11.75
N ALA A 278 -9.04 1.02 -11.75
CA ALA A 278 -10.04 0.76 -12.80
C ALA A 278 -9.58 1.21 -14.19
N ALA A 279 -8.78 2.27 -14.28
CA ALA A 279 -8.19 2.74 -15.54
C ALA A 279 -7.02 1.87 -16.01
N ILE A 280 -6.15 1.42 -15.09
CA ILE A 280 -5.01 0.53 -15.39
C ILE A 280 -5.51 -0.85 -15.88
N SER A 281 -6.63 -1.33 -15.36
CA SER A 281 -7.19 -2.67 -15.63
C SER A 281 -8.01 -2.76 -16.92
N ARG A 282 -8.18 -1.66 -17.64
CA ARG A 282 -8.88 -1.60 -18.95
C ARG A 282 -7.92 -1.84 -20.08
#